data_b805dbcf273d6ac16754dc4feee5716f
#
_entry.id   b805dbcf273d6ac16754dc4feee5716f
#
_cell.length_a   1.000
_cell.length_b   1.000
_cell.length_c   1.000
_cell.angle_alpha   90.00
_cell.angle_beta   90.00
_cell.angle_gamma   90.00
#
_symmetry.space_group_name_H-M   'P 1'
#
loop_
_entity.id
_entity.type
_entity.pdbx_description
1 polymer ?
#
loop_
_entity_poly.entity_id
_entity_poly.type
_entity_poly.pdbx_seq_one_letter_code
_entity_poly.pdbx_strand_id
1 'polypeptide(L)'
;MQALAFPPFGFKTKSSENKRYIFDVIRKKFVLLTPEEWVRQHVLSDLIDKGISKTRLSVEKQFEVMGQKKRFDVVVAGKNASIALLVECKAPTIPITQATFDQIARYQLAFNATYLMLTNGMQHFYCQIDPEKQSYQFIEHLPIKELEL
;
A
#
# COMPACT_ATOMS: atom_id res chain seq x y z
N MET A 1 18.20 3.50 8.38
CA MET A 1 17.48 2.96 7.20
C MET A 1 17.62 3.91 6.03
N GLN A 2 17.50 3.37 4.86
CA GLN A 2 17.64 4.09 3.59
C GLN A 2 16.59 5.20 3.45
N ALA A 3 17.00 6.36 2.89
CA ALA A 3 16.05 7.40 2.51
C ALA A 3 15.23 6.93 1.29
N LEU A 4 13.92 7.16 1.34
CA LEU A 4 12.99 6.76 0.28
C LEU A 4 12.47 7.97 -0.48
N ALA A 5 11.86 7.73 -1.64
CA ALA A 5 11.22 8.77 -2.46
C ALA A 5 9.85 9.14 -1.90
N PHE A 6 9.84 9.59 -0.66
CA PHE A 6 8.70 10.12 0.08
C PHE A 6 9.15 11.36 0.84
N PRO A 7 8.23 12.22 1.27
CA PRO A 7 8.56 13.27 2.24
C PRO A 7 9.20 12.67 3.49
N PRO A 8 10.05 13.43 4.21
CA PRO A 8 10.62 12.93 5.45
C PRO A 8 9.54 12.84 6.53
N PHE A 9 9.42 11.67 7.14
CA PHE A 9 8.49 11.41 8.25
C PHE A 9 9.26 11.02 9.50
N GLY A 10 8.74 11.38 10.66
CA GLY A 10 9.27 10.93 11.92
C GLY A 10 8.62 9.61 12.34
N PHE A 11 9.45 8.61 12.62
CA PHE A 11 8.96 7.30 13.05
C PHE A 11 9.45 6.98 14.46
N LYS A 12 8.60 6.35 15.23
CA LYS A 12 8.96 5.84 16.54
C LYS A 12 9.57 4.46 16.37
N THR A 13 10.83 4.32 16.75
CA THR A 13 11.57 3.06 16.63
C THR A 13 12.14 2.66 17.99
N LYS A 14 12.44 1.39 18.14
CA LYS A 14 13.16 0.86 19.30
C LYS A 14 14.04 -0.30 18.91
N SER A 15 15.02 -0.63 19.74
CA SER A 15 15.87 -1.80 19.58
C SER A 15 15.64 -2.74 20.74
N SER A 16 15.58 -4.04 20.47
CA SER A 16 15.45 -5.09 21.47
C SER A 16 16.09 -6.36 20.93
N GLU A 17 16.94 -7.01 21.74
CA GLU A 17 17.60 -8.27 21.39
C GLU A 17 18.31 -8.23 20.03
N ASN A 18 19.02 -7.15 19.75
CA ASN A 18 19.76 -6.91 18.51
C ASN A 18 18.87 -6.75 17.26
N LYS A 19 17.57 -6.52 17.46
CA LYS A 19 16.62 -6.27 16.37
C LYS A 19 16.03 -4.87 16.50
N ARG A 20 15.68 -4.28 15.36
CA ARG A 20 15.02 -2.98 15.32
C ARG A 20 13.53 -3.16 15.03
N TYR A 21 12.74 -2.34 15.68
CA TYR A 21 11.27 -2.34 15.52
C TYR A 21 10.80 -0.92 15.22
N ILE A 22 9.70 -0.81 14.49
CA ILE A 22 9.03 0.44 14.16
C ILE A 22 7.60 0.38 14.67
N PHE A 23 7.10 1.50 15.21
CA PHE A 23 5.73 1.55 15.70
C PHE A 23 4.77 1.81 14.54
N ASP A 24 3.80 0.91 14.37
CA ASP A 24 2.74 1.01 13.37
C ASP A 24 1.51 1.65 13.99
N VAL A 25 1.16 2.86 13.55
CA VAL A 25 0.02 3.61 14.11
C VAL A 25 -1.34 3.01 13.75
N ILE A 26 -1.40 2.14 12.74
CA ILE A 26 -2.64 1.47 12.34
C ILE A 26 -2.82 0.18 13.12
N ARG A 27 -1.79 -0.67 13.18
CA ARG A 27 -1.80 -1.91 13.97
C ARG A 27 -1.62 -1.65 15.47
N LYS A 28 -1.19 -0.44 15.84
CA LYS A 28 -0.99 0.01 17.24
C LYS A 28 -0.02 -0.87 18.03
N LYS A 29 1.07 -1.24 17.39
CA LYS A 29 2.11 -2.05 18.00
C LYS A 29 3.45 -1.84 17.29
N PHE A 30 4.53 -2.22 17.97
CA PHE A 30 5.85 -2.31 17.34
C PHE A 30 5.91 -3.57 16.48
N VAL A 31 6.43 -3.42 15.27
CA VAL A 31 6.64 -4.52 14.32
C VAL A 31 8.10 -4.53 13.91
N LEU A 32 8.59 -5.69 13.50
CA LEU A 32 9.98 -5.83 13.08
C LEU A 32 10.25 -4.91 11.88
N LEU A 33 11.31 -4.13 11.98
CA LEU A 33 11.71 -3.19 10.94
C LEU A 33 12.50 -3.92 9.85
N THR A 34 11.78 -4.38 8.83
CA THR A 34 12.37 -4.96 7.61
C THR A 34 12.42 -3.89 6.52
N PRO A 35 13.21 -4.10 5.43
CA PRO A 35 13.20 -3.16 4.31
C PRO A 35 11.80 -2.94 3.70
N GLU A 36 10.99 -4.00 3.59
CA GLU A 36 9.62 -3.90 3.10
C GLU A 36 8.72 -3.14 4.08
N GLU A 37 8.85 -3.40 5.40
CA GLU A 37 8.09 -2.68 6.43
C GLU A 37 8.45 -1.20 6.44
N TRP A 38 9.69 -0.84 6.17
CA TRP A 38 10.14 0.54 6.05
C TRP A 38 9.36 1.26 4.93
N VAL A 39 9.20 0.60 3.77
CA VAL A 39 8.40 1.13 2.66
C VAL A 39 6.93 1.28 3.08
N ARG A 40 6.37 0.26 3.69
CA ARG A 40 4.95 0.27 4.13
C ARG A 40 4.66 1.42 5.08
N GLN A 41 5.54 1.66 6.05
CA GLN A 41 5.36 2.74 7.02
C GLN A 41 5.39 4.12 6.36
N HIS A 42 6.21 4.30 5.34
CA HIS A 42 6.21 5.54 4.55
C HIS A 42 4.90 5.71 3.77
N VAL A 43 4.38 4.64 3.18
CA VAL A 43 3.08 4.68 2.49
C VAL A 43 1.98 5.11 3.45
N LEU A 44 1.91 4.50 4.63
CA LEU A 44 0.90 4.85 5.63
C LEU A 44 1.01 6.31 6.04
N SER A 45 2.21 6.77 6.36
CA SER A 45 2.43 8.16 6.76
C SER A 45 2.08 9.14 5.65
N ASP A 46 2.42 8.80 4.41
CA ASP A 46 2.12 9.66 3.25
C ASP A 46 0.61 9.77 3.01
N LEU A 47 -0.13 8.67 3.09
CA LEU A 47 -1.58 8.68 2.93
C LEU A 47 -2.26 9.48 4.04
N ILE A 48 -1.82 9.29 5.28
CA ILE A 48 -2.35 10.06 6.43
C ILE A 48 -2.05 11.55 6.26
N ASP A 49 -0.83 11.89 5.88
CA ASP A 49 -0.41 13.27 5.67
C ASP A 49 -1.24 13.96 4.58
N LYS A 50 -1.64 13.21 3.56
CA LYS A 50 -2.50 13.70 2.47
C LYS A 50 -3.98 13.77 2.81
N GLY A 51 -4.38 13.35 4.01
CA GLY A 51 -5.74 13.52 4.50
C GLY A 51 -6.57 12.25 4.62
N ILE A 52 -6.02 11.07 4.34
CA ILE A 52 -6.74 9.81 4.52
C ILE A 52 -6.86 9.50 6.01
N SER A 53 -8.08 9.27 6.49
CA SER A 53 -8.32 8.94 7.88
C SER A 53 -7.73 7.58 8.24
N LYS A 54 -7.12 7.49 9.41
CA LYS A 54 -6.57 6.24 9.95
C LYS A 54 -7.64 5.15 10.05
N THR A 55 -8.89 5.52 10.26
CA THR A 55 -10.00 4.56 10.39
C THR A 55 -10.31 3.85 9.07
N ARG A 56 -9.87 4.40 7.94
CA ARG A 56 -10.05 3.80 6.62
C ARG A 56 -8.87 2.95 6.18
N LEU A 57 -7.78 2.94 6.94
CA LEU A 57 -6.57 2.20 6.61
C LEU A 57 -6.54 0.85 7.31
N SER A 58 -6.17 -0.18 6.57
CA SER A 58 -5.90 -1.52 7.09
C SER A 58 -4.55 -2.00 6.59
N VAL A 59 -3.84 -2.73 7.43
CA VAL A 59 -2.51 -3.28 7.11
C VAL A 59 -2.60 -4.79 7.13
N GLU A 60 -2.05 -5.42 6.10
CA GLU A 60 -2.02 -6.88 5.94
C GLU A 60 -3.42 -7.53 5.99
N LYS A 61 -4.43 -6.79 5.52
CA LYS A 61 -5.80 -7.30 5.48
C LYS A 61 -5.94 -8.42 4.46
N GLN A 62 -6.54 -9.50 4.87
CA GLN A 62 -6.77 -10.67 4.03
C GLN A 62 -8.17 -10.64 3.43
N PHE A 63 -8.26 -10.95 2.15
CA PHE A 63 -9.52 -11.11 1.43
C PHE A 63 -9.60 -12.52 0.85
N GLU A 64 -10.82 -12.99 0.64
CA GLU A 64 -11.07 -14.24 -0.04
C GLU A 64 -12.01 -13.99 -1.22
N VAL A 65 -11.56 -14.35 -2.42
CA VAL A 65 -12.35 -14.24 -3.64
C VAL A 65 -12.22 -15.56 -4.40
N MET A 66 -13.37 -16.20 -4.70
CA MET A 66 -13.42 -17.46 -5.44
C MET A 66 -12.52 -18.53 -4.85
N GLY A 67 -12.51 -18.63 -3.53
CA GLY A 67 -11.69 -19.62 -2.81
C GLY A 67 -10.21 -19.27 -2.68
N GLN A 68 -9.78 -18.18 -3.28
CA GLN A 68 -8.40 -17.71 -3.17
C GLN A 68 -8.27 -16.67 -2.07
N LYS A 69 -7.25 -16.82 -1.24
CA LYS A 69 -6.94 -15.87 -0.18
C LYS A 69 -5.78 -14.99 -0.62
N LYS A 70 -5.93 -13.67 -0.45
CA LYS A 70 -4.88 -12.71 -0.73
C LYS A 70 -4.78 -11.71 0.40
N ARG A 71 -3.55 -11.44 0.83
CA ARG A 71 -3.24 -10.43 1.83
C ARG A 71 -2.61 -9.25 1.13
N PHE A 72 -3.14 -8.05 1.38
CA PHE A 72 -2.62 -6.81 0.82
C PHE A 72 -1.86 -6.03 1.87
N ASP A 73 -0.78 -5.37 1.45
CA ASP A 73 0.07 -4.59 2.36
C ASP A 73 -0.68 -3.46 3.02
N VAL A 74 -1.37 -2.64 2.22
CA VAL A 74 -2.20 -1.54 2.71
C VAL A 74 -3.49 -1.50 1.92
N VAL A 75 -4.60 -1.30 2.61
CA VAL A 75 -5.93 -1.15 2.01
C VAL A 75 -6.55 0.14 2.51
N VAL A 76 -7.06 0.94 1.58
CA VAL A 76 -7.88 2.11 1.90
C VAL A 76 -9.34 1.76 1.60
N ALA A 77 -10.18 1.74 2.64
CA ALA A 77 -11.61 1.46 2.49
C ALA A 77 -12.31 2.64 1.81
N GLY A 78 -13.22 2.33 0.89
CA GLY A 78 -14.11 3.29 0.26
C GLY A 78 -15.50 3.25 0.87
N LYS A 79 -16.48 3.82 0.17
CA LYS A 79 -17.89 3.79 0.56
C LYS A 79 -18.51 2.41 0.33
N ASN A 80 -19.51 2.07 1.16
CA ASN A 80 -20.34 0.86 0.96
C ASN A 80 -19.52 -0.44 0.88
N ALA A 81 -18.56 -0.59 1.79
CA ALA A 81 -17.67 -1.74 1.84
C ALA A 81 -16.81 -1.93 0.58
N SER A 82 -16.68 -0.89 -0.24
CA SER A 82 -15.79 -0.93 -1.40
C SER A 82 -14.33 -0.73 -0.99
N ILE A 83 -13.43 -1.00 -1.92
CA ILE A 83 -12.00 -0.76 -1.73
C ILE A 83 -11.61 0.41 -2.63
N ALA A 84 -11.15 1.51 -2.02
CA ALA A 84 -10.71 2.67 -2.78
C ALA A 84 -9.31 2.47 -3.35
N LEU A 85 -8.40 1.89 -2.57
CA LEU A 85 -7.01 1.70 -2.97
C LEU A 85 -6.44 0.42 -2.37
N LEU A 86 -5.74 -0.34 -3.20
CA LEU A 86 -4.88 -1.44 -2.77
C LEU A 86 -3.43 -1.03 -2.98
N VAL A 87 -2.58 -1.29 -2.00
CA VAL A 87 -1.14 -1.01 -2.09
C VAL A 87 -0.36 -2.30 -1.90
N GLU A 88 0.58 -2.54 -2.82
CA GLU A 88 1.60 -3.57 -2.69
C GLU A 88 2.96 -2.91 -2.51
N CYS A 89 3.65 -3.31 -1.46
CA CYS A 89 4.98 -2.80 -1.12
C CYS A 89 6.04 -3.85 -1.38
N LYS A 90 7.15 -3.42 -1.97
CA LYS A 90 8.34 -4.24 -2.15
C LYS A 90 9.50 -3.56 -1.44
N ALA A 91 10.52 -4.33 -1.09
CA ALA A 91 11.75 -3.77 -0.54
C ALA A 91 12.43 -2.86 -1.57
N PRO A 92 13.20 -1.84 -1.12
CA PRO A 92 13.84 -0.89 -2.04
C PRO A 92 14.80 -1.52 -3.05
N THR A 93 15.35 -2.68 -2.74
CA THR A 93 16.26 -3.41 -3.63
C THR A 93 15.55 -4.22 -4.72
N ILE A 94 14.22 -4.34 -4.64
CA ILE A 94 13.44 -5.13 -5.60
C ILE A 94 13.03 -4.21 -6.75
N PRO A 95 13.48 -4.48 -7.99
CA PRO A 95 13.08 -3.66 -9.12
C PRO A 95 11.61 -3.92 -9.49
N ILE A 96 10.93 -2.87 -9.93
CA ILE A 96 9.57 -2.96 -10.45
C ILE A 96 9.64 -2.83 -11.96
N THR A 97 9.32 -3.93 -12.66
CA THR A 97 9.28 -3.95 -14.11
C THR A 97 7.82 -3.89 -14.59
N GLN A 98 7.64 -3.57 -15.88
CA GLN A 98 6.31 -3.57 -16.47
C GLN A 98 5.65 -4.95 -16.34
N ALA A 99 6.41 -6.02 -16.55
CA ALA A 99 5.89 -7.38 -16.44
C ALA A 99 5.43 -7.70 -15.01
N THR A 100 6.18 -7.28 -13.99
CA THR A 100 5.81 -7.44 -12.60
C THR A 100 4.55 -6.68 -12.27
N PHE A 101 4.45 -5.43 -12.76
CA PHE A 101 3.25 -4.62 -12.55
C PHE A 101 2.03 -5.27 -13.19
N ASP A 102 2.15 -5.71 -14.44
CA ASP A 102 1.05 -6.34 -15.17
C ASP A 102 0.53 -7.59 -14.47
N GLN A 103 1.44 -8.40 -13.94
CA GLN A 103 1.07 -9.62 -13.22
C GLN A 103 0.27 -9.27 -11.95
N ILE A 104 0.74 -8.30 -11.18
CA ILE A 104 0.07 -7.87 -9.95
C ILE A 104 -1.28 -7.23 -10.26
N ALA A 105 -1.33 -6.37 -11.27
CA ALA A 105 -2.57 -5.69 -11.67
C ALA A 105 -3.64 -6.68 -12.11
N ARG A 106 -3.31 -7.66 -12.93
CA ARG A 106 -4.25 -8.69 -13.37
C ARG A 106 -4.80 -9.50 -12.20
N TYR A 107 -3.95 -9.88 -11.27
CA TYR A 107 -4.36 -10.63 -10.09
C TYR A 107 -5.35 -9.81 -9.24
N GLN A 108 -5.13 -8.50 -9.14
CA GLN A 108 -5.93 -7.63 -8.29
C GLN A 108 -7.24 -7.17 -8.93
N LEU A 109 -7.43 -7.35 -10.25
CA LEU A 109 -8.69 -7.04 -10.90
C LEU A 109 -9.87 -7.78 -10.26
N ALA A 110 -9.64 -8.97 -9.72
CA ALA A 110 -10.68 -9.77 -9.06
C ALA A 110 -11.18 -9.15 -7.75
N PHE A 111 -10.46 -8.18 -7.16
CA PHE A 111 -10.81 -7.61 -5.86
C PHE A 111 -11.58 -6.28 -5.94
N ASN A 112 -11.91 -5.82 -7.14
CA ASN A 112 -12.75 -4.63 -7.38
C ASN A 112 -12.29 -3.36 -6.67
N ALA A 113 -10.98 -3.15 -6.57
CA ALA A 113 -10.45 -1.89 -6.07
C ALA A 113 -10.55 -0.82 -7.17
N THR A 114 -10.75 0.44 -6.77
CA THR A 114 -10.79 1.53 -7.73
C THR A 114 -9.39 1.90 -8.22
N TYR A 115 -8.42 1.91 -7.29
CA TYR A 115 -7.04 2.28 -7.57
C TYR A 115 -6.08 1.24 -7.01
N LEU A 116 -4.93 1.14 -7.66
CA LEU A 116 -3.82 0.27 -7.26
C LEU A 116 -2.53 1.09 -7.20
N MET A 117 -1.75 0.88 -6.16
CA MET A 117 -0.41 1.41 -6.02
C MET A 117 0.57 0.26 -5.83
N LEU A 118 1.66 0.29 -6.59
CA LEU A 118 2.81 -0.61 -6.41
C LEU A 118 4.04 0.25 -6.15
N THR A 119 4.76 -0.02 -5.08
CA THR A 119 5.93 0.77 -4.71
C THR A 119 7.02 -0.09 -4.11
N ASN A 120 8.27 0.26 -4.38
CA ASN A 120 9.44 -0.24 -3.66
C ASN A 120 10.09 0.86 -2.80
N GLY A 121 9.38 1.98 -2.61
CA GLY A 121 9.90 3.11 -1.86
C GLY A 121 10.72 4.09 -2.69
N MET A 122 11.34 3.64 -3.77
CA MET A 122 12.14 4.49 -4.67
C MET A 122 11.36 4.88 -5.92
N GLN A 123 10.46 4.02 -6.35
CA GLN A 123 9.56 4.22 -7.48
C GLN A 123 8.15 3.87 -7.06
N HIS A 124 7.19 4.69 -7.50
CA HIS A 124 5.77 4.52 -7.22
C HIS A 124 5.01 4.45 -8.53
N PHE A 125 4.16 3.44 -8.65
CA PHE A 125 3.31 3.28 -9.83
C PHE A 125 1.86 3.23 -9.37
N TYR A 126 1.00 3.96 -10.06
CA TYR A 126 -0.41 4.04 -9.76
C TYR A 126 -1.22 3.69 -10.99
N CYS A 127 -2.36 3.03 -10.78
CA CYS A 127 -3.30 2.84 -11.86
C CYS A 127 -4.74 2.91 -11.37
N GLN A 128 -5.62 3.28 -12.27
CA GLN A 128 -7.05 3.21 -12.09
C GLN A 128 -7.55 1.92 -12.72
N ILE A 129 -8.40 1.20 -12.01
CA ILE A 129 -8.94 -0.09 -12.44
C ILE A 129 -10.35 0.14 -12.96
N ASP A 130 -10.64 -0.42 -14.14
CA ASP A 130 -11.99 -0.49 -14.70
C ASP A 130 -12.50 -1.93 -14.54
N PRO A 131 -13.36 -2.21 -13.55
CA PRO A 131 -13.81 -3.57 -13.29
C PRO A 131 -14.71 -4.13 -14.39
N GLU A 132 -15.44 -3.26 -15.11
CA GLU A 132 -16.32 -3.71 -16.20
C GLU A 132 -15.53 -4.21 -17.40
N LYS A 133 -14.46 -3.48 -17.75
CA LYS A 133 -13.60 -3.83 -18.90
C LYS A 133 -12.48 -4.79 -18.53
N GLN A 134 -12.33 -5.14 -17.24
CA GLN A 134 -11.21 -5.94 -16.75
C GLN A 134 -9.86 -5.38 -17.20
N SER A 135 -9.72 -4.05 -17.13
CA SER A 135 -8.57 -3.32 -17.61
C SER A 135 -8.08 -2.33 -16.54
N TYR A 136 -6.87 -1.83 -16.73
CA TYR A 136 -6.31 -0.79 -15.88
C TYR A 136 -5.60 0.25 -16.73
N GLN A 137 -5.49 1.47 -16.20
CA GLN A 137 -4.84 2.59 -16.85
C GLN A 137 -3.88 3.26 -15.87
N PHE A 138 -2.64 3.46 -16.30
CA PHE A 138 -1.67 4.18 -15.48
C PHE A 138 -2.06 5.63 -15.30
N ILE A 139 -1.84 6.14 -14.09
CA ILE A 139 -2.02 7.54 -13.74
C ILE A 139 -0.77 8.04 -13.04
N GLU A 140 -0.48 9.34 -13.14
CA GLU A 140 0.73 9.91 -12.54
C GLU A 140 0.63 10.10 -11.04
N HIS A 141 -0.56 10.44 -10.55
CA HIS A 141 -0.82 10.73 -9.14
C HIS A 141 -2.11 10.08 -8.68
N LEU A 142 -2.15 9.68 -7.41
CA LEU A 142 -3.40 9.23 -6.80
C LEU A 142 -4.35 10.42 -6.62
N PRO A 143 -5.62 10.30 -7.04
CA PRO A 143 -6.61 11.33 -6.83
C PRO A 143 -7.12 11.29 -5.39
N ILE A 144 -6.39 11.90 -4.47
CA ILE A 144 -6.65 11.82 -3.02
C ILE A 144 -8.08 12.26 -2.68
N LYS A 145 -8.60 13.28 -3.34
CA LYS A 145 -9.97 13.75 -3.09
C LYS A 145 -11.01 12.68 -3.38
N GLU A 146 -10.79 11.86 -4.40
CA GLU A 146 -11.68 10.74 -4.73
C GLU A 146 -11.53 9.60 -3.73
N LEU A 147 -10.35 9.46 -3.13
CA LEU A 147 -10.10 8.47 -2.08
C LEU A 147 -10.73 8.87 -0.74
N GLU A 148 -11.01 10.15 -0.54
CA GLU A 148 -11.60 10.66 0.69
C GLU A 148 -13.10 10.36 0.82
N LEU A 149 -13.70 9.85 -0.20
CA LEU A 149 -15.16 9.61 -0.24
C LEU A 149 -15.62 8.44 0.61
#